data_9487cf7610dfdcebce5cf40e57feaf78
#
_entry.id   9487cf7610dfdcebce5cf40e57feaf78
#
_cell.length_a   1.000
_cell.length_b   1.000
_cell.length_c   1.000
_cell.angle_alpha   90.00
_cell.angle_beta   90.00
_cell.angle_gamma   90.00
#
_symmetry.space_group_name_H-M   'P 1'
#
loop_
_entity.id
_entity.type
_entity.pdbx_description
1 polymer ?
#
loop_
_entity_poly.entity_id
_entity_poly.type
_entity_poly.pdbx_seq_one_letter_code
_entity_poly.pdbx_strand_id
1 'polypeptide(L)'
;IFSDSSLNLSHQSYAILALGDKRYTHFCRFGQVLDQHLQQHQAKALFKMVCVDHLKQADLNCWTQRLEQLTQQQFTSDQPEQNWHTFILKNRVCLNTGSQGKPIYQIQLSYAESTTWSSGDILEVQCGNRLEDIQAFSQAQQQIVDGDLLVTLQFKNLRRVPDRGLNESFEEWIQRFDDLAIREYSIASISEQGGRIELVVRQEITATGLGLGSG
;
A
#
# COMPACT_ATOMS: atom_id res chain seq x y z
N ILE A 1 29.13 1.21 9.50
CA ILE A 1 28.31 2.13 10.29
C ILE A 1 28.51 1.86 11.79
N PHE A 2 28.84 0.65 12.23
CA PHE A 2 28.95 0.24 13.62
C PHE A 2 30.37 -0.24 13.93
N SER A 3 31.34 0.68 13.97
CA SER A 3 32.77 0.33 14.09
C SER A 3 33.43 0.72 15.44
N ASP A 4 32.65 1.26 16.38
CA ASP A 4 33.21 1.63 17.69
C ASP A 4 33.05 0.50 18.70
N SER A 5 34.13 -0.26 18.92
CA SER A 5 34.17 -1.38 19.86
C SER A 5 34.27 -0.97 21.33
N SER A 6 34.42 0.31 21.62
CA SER A 6 34.51 0.84 23.00
C SER A 6 33.16 1.23 23.61
N LEU A 7 32.08 1.18 22.81
CA LEU A 7 30.75 1.60 23.20
C LEU A 7 30.16 0.61 24.24
N ASN A 8 29.78 1.09 25.42
CA ASN A 8 29.06 0.31 26.43
C ASN A 8 27.64 0.87 26.61
N LEU A 9 26.63 0.07 26.27
CA LEU A 9 25.21 0.41 26.33
C LEU A 9 24.46 -0.35 27.44
N SER A 10 25.15 -0.89 28.43
CA SER A 10 24.55 -1.69 29.52
C SER A 10 23.45 -0.99 30.30
N HIS A 11 23.43 0.33 30.31
CA HIS A 11 22.42 1.18 30.94
C HIS A 11 21.25 1.52 30.02
N GLN A 12 21.31 1.11 28.74
CA GLN A 12 20.26 1.41 27.77
C GLN A 12 19.30 0.22 27.59
N SER A 13 18.02 0.53 27.55
CA SER A 13 16.99 -0.43 27.15
C SER A 13 16.40 -0.01 25.79
N TYR A 14 16.04 -0.97 24.98
CA TYR A 14 15.55 -0.69 23.62
C TYR A 14 14.45 -1.64 23.19
N ALA A 15 13.67 -1.21 22.20
CA ALA A 15 12.78 -2.03 21.42
C ALA A 15 12.94 -1.65 19.93
N ILE A 16 12.79 -2.61 19.03
CA ILE A 16 12.94 -2.38 17.59
C ILE A 16 11.66 -2.79 16.87
N LEU A 17 11.11 -1.83 16.12
CA LEU A 17 10.15 -2.04 15.08
C LEU A 17 10.88 -1.97 13.73
N ALA A 18 11.03 -3.10 13.05
CA ALA A 18 11.74 -3.19 11.79
C ALA A 18 10.72 -3.24 10.64
N LEU A 19 10.66 -2.17 9.84
CA LEU A 19 9.80 -2.10 8.67
C LEU A 19 10.52 -2.72 7.46
N GLY A 20 9.81 -3.52 6.69
CA GLY A 20 10.36 -4.17 5.51
C GLY A 20 9.28 -4.66 4.55
N ASP A 21 9.74 -5.31 3.49
CA ASP A 21 8.89 -5.95 2.50
C ASP A 21 9.51 -7.32 2.17
N LYS A 22 8.77 -8.39 2.41
CA LYS A 22 9.22 -9.78 2.18
C LYS A 22 9.51 -10.11 0.71
N ARG A 23 9.09 -9.25 -0.22
CA ARG A 23 9.47 -9.39 -1.63
C ARG A 23 10.96 -9.13 -1.87
N TYR A 24 11.65 -8.45 -0.94
CA TYR A 24 13.08 -8.23 -0.99
C TYR A 24 13.86 -9.28 -0.21
N THR A 25 14.99 -9.71 -0.75
CA THR A 25 15.84 -10.76 -0.19
C THR A 25 16.30 -10.47 1.24
N HIS A 26 16.43 -9.21 1.60
CA HIS A 26 16.95 -8.78 2.90
C HIS A 26 15.86 -8.15 3.80
N PHE A 27 14.72 -8.84 3.91
CA PHE A 27 13.61 -8.43 4.77
C PHE A 27 14.07 -8.09 6.19
N CYS A 28 13.78 -6.87 6.64
CA CYS A 28 14.13 -6.33 7.97
C CYS A 28 15.62 -6.46 8.35
N ARG A 29 16.53 -6.60 7.37
CA ARG A 29 17.96 -6.85 7.61
C ARG A 29 18.62 -5.77 8.46
N PHE A 30 18.31 -4.51 8.23
CA PHE A 30 18.87 -3.42 9.02
C PHE A 30 18.48 -3.55 10.50
N GLY A 31 17.22 -3.82 10.81
CA GLY A 31 16.75 -4.05 12.18
C GLY A 31 17.49 -5.23 12.85
N GLN A 32 17.71 -6.31 12.11
CA GLN A 32 18.46 -7.47 12.62
C GLN A 32 19.91 -7.13 12.96
N VAL A 33 20.59 -6.38 12.08
CA VAL A 33 21.97 -5.95 12.31
C VAL A 33 22.06 -4.98 13.50
N LEU A 34 21.09 -4.07 13.60
CA LEU A 34 21.00 -3.13 14.72
C LEU A 34 20.77 -3.87 16.04
N ASP A 35 19.85 -4.84 16.08
CA ASP A 35 19.57 -5.65 17.27
C ASP A 35 20.82 -6.40 17.74
N GLN A 36 21.52 -7.05 16.82
CA GLN A 36 22.79 -7.73 17.13
C GLN A 36 23.84 -6.76 17.67
N HIS A 37 23.99 -5.59 17.07
CA HIS A 37 24.94 -4.58 17.52
C HIS A 37 24.62 -4.08 18.94
N LEU A 38 23.36 -3.77 19.21
CA LEU A 38 22.93 -3.32 20.54
C LEU A 38 23.17 -4.39 21.62
N GLN A 39 22.89 -5.66 21.31
CA GLN A 39 23.16 -6.78 22.22
C GLN A 39 24.67 -6.98 22.45
N GLN A 40 25.50 -6.87 21.42
CA GLN A 40 26.97 -6.95 21.56
C GLN A 40 27.53 -5.87 22.50
N HIS A 41 26.88 -4.69 22.52
CA HIS A 41 27.24 -3.58 23.41
C HIS A 41 26.46 -3.58 24.73
N GLN A 42 25.89 -4.75 25.12
CA GLN A 42 25.22 -5.00 26.39
C GLN A 42 23.91 -4.22 26.61
N ALA A 43 23.33 -3.62 25.58
CA ALA A 43 22.01 -3.01 25.70
C ALA A 43 20.93 -4.08 25.93
N LYS A 44 19.91 -3.74 26.70
CA LYS A 44 18.84 -4.66 27.11
C LYS A 44 17.63 -4.53 26.20
N ALA A 45 17.31 -5.55 25.43
CA ALA A 45 16.07 -5.61 24.69
C ALA A 45 14.87 -5.72 25.65
N LEU A 46 13.89 -4.83 25.54
CA LEU A 46 12.65 -4.85 26.31
C LEU A 46 11.76 -6.02 25.89
N PHE A 47 11.75 -6.30 24.60
CA PHE A 47 11.11 -7.48 24.01
C PHE A 47 11.75 -7.82 22.65
N LYS A 48 11.42 -9.00 22.12
CA LYS A 48 11.91 -9.44 20.82
C LYS A 48 11.46 -8.47 19.71
N MET A 49 12.39 -8.10 18.82
CA MET A 49 12.14 -7.26 17.65
C MET A 49 10.88 -7.69 16.89
N VAL A 50 10.07 -6.73 16.49
CA VAL A 50 8.89 -6.93 15.63
C VAL A 50 9.27 -6.56 14.20
N CYS A 51 9.10 -7.49 13.28
CA CYS A 51 9.27 -7.25 11.85
C CYS A 51 7.90 -7.03 11.21
N VAL A 52 7.73 -5.90 10.52
CA VAL A 52 6.48 -5.54 9.83
C VAL A 52 6.67 -5.70 8.34
N ASP A 53 5.83 -6.53 7.73
CA ASP A 53 5.80 -6.75 6.30
C ASP A 53 4.81 -5.79 5.64
N HIS A 54 5.31 -4.87 4.84
CA HIS A 54 4.49 -3.95 4.04
C HIS A 54 3.37 -3.26 4.86
N LEU A 55 3.73 -2.76 6.05
CA LEU A 55 2.82 -2.11 7.01
C LEU A 55 1.59 -2.96 7.41
N LYS A 56 1.73 -4.28 7.38
CA LYS A 56 0.65 -5.20 7.72
C LYS A 56 0.12 -4.92 9.13
N GLN A 57 -1.18 -4.66 9.22
CA GLN A 57 -1.84 -4.26 10.47
C GLN A 57 -1.66 -5.27 11.61
N ALA A 58 -1.67 -6.57 11.31
CA ALA A 58 -1.45 -7.60 12.32
C ALA A 58 -0.08 -7.51 12.99
N ASP A 59 0.97 -7.15 12.23
CA ASP A 59 2.32 -6.97 12.74
C ASP A 59 2.42 -5.68 13.58
N LEU A 60 1.77 -4.60 13.13
CA LEU A 60 1.67 -3.34 13.88
C LEU A 60 0.90 -3.53 15.20
N ASN A 61 -0.20 -4.27 15.18
CA ASN A 61 -0.96 -4.61 16.39
C ASN A 61 -0.11 -5.40 17.39
N CYS A 62 0.75 -6.30 16.91
CA CYS A 62 1.69 -7.03 17.77
C CYS A 62 2.68 -6.08 18.47
N TRP A 63 3.17 -5.04 17.78
CA TRP A 63 4.02 -4.00 18.36
C TRP A 63 3.27 -3.20 19.43
N THR A 64 2.07 -2.72 19.10
CA THR A 64 1.24 -1.94 20.02
C THR A 64 0.92 -2.70 21.29
N GLN A 65 0.50 -3.98 21.18
CA GLN A 65 0.22 -4.83 22.34
C GLN A 65 1.43 -5.01 23.26
N ARG A 66 2.64 -5.15 22.70
CA ARG A 66 3.86 -5.25 23.52
C ARG A 66 4.18 -3.95 24.26
N LEU A 67 3.95 -2.80 23.62
CA LEU A 67 4.10 -1.51 24.27
C LEU A 67 3.05 -1.32 25.38
N GLU A 68 1.80 -1.69 25.14
CA GLU A 68 0.73 -1.64 26.13
C GLU A 68 1.06 -2.49 27.37
N GLN A 69 1.56 -3.71 27.15
CA GLN A 69 2.00 -4.59 28.24
C GLN A 69 3.16 -3.99 29.03
N LEU A 70 4.08 -3.30 28.36
CA LEU A 70 5.25 -2.69 28.99
C LEU A 70 4.90 -1.42 29.76
N THR A 71 4.04 -0.57 29.20
CA THR A 71 3.71 0.75 29.76
C THR A 71 2.47 0.75 30.63
N GLN A 72 1.68 -0.34 30.58
CA GLN A 72 0.34 -0.45 31.21
C GLN A 72 -0.63 0.65 30.74
N GLN A 73 -0.40 1.19 29.56
CA GLN A 73 -1.25 2.18 28.90
C GLN A 73 -1.87 1.57 27.66
N GLN A 74 -3.13 1.87 27.39
CA GLN A 74 -3.77 1.52 26.11
C GLN A 74 -3.41 2.58 25.09
N PHE A 75 -2.95 2.12 23.93
CA PHE A 75 -2.73 2.97 22.78
C PHE A 75 -3.94 2.80 21.85
N THR A 76 -4.82 3.80 21.83
CA THR A 76 -5.80 3.90 20.76
C THR A 76 -5.08 4.22 19.47
N SER A 77 -5.18 3.35 18.48
CA SER A 77 -4.78 3.72 17.13
C SER A 77 -5.83 4.73 16.63
N ASP A 78 -5.55 6.01 16.74
CA ASP A 78 -6.20 7.00 15.89
C ASP A 78 -5.73 6.70 14.44
N GLN A 79 -6.31 5.67 13.85
CA GLN A 79 -6.24 5.52 12.40
C GLN A 79 -7.04 6.71 11.87
N PRO A 80 -6.44 7.64 11.14
CA PRO A 80 -7.23 8.66 10.48
C PRO A 80 -8.27 7.95 9.64
N GLU A 81 -9.54 8.29 9.80
CA GLU A 81 -10.59 7.79 8.94
C GLU A 81 -10.12 7.98 7.50
N GLN A 82 -9.98 6.88 6.76
CA GLN A 82 -9.64 6.94 5.34
C GLN A 82 -10.82 7.54 4.61
N ASN A 83 -10.84 8.85 4.51
CA ASN A 83 -11.84 9.56 3.72
C ASN A 83 -11.41 9.51 2.23
N TRP A 84 -12.03 8.59 1.49
CA TRP A 84 -11.82 8.50 0.06
C TRP A 84 -12.59 9.60 -0.68
N HIS A 85 -11.91 10.27 -1.58
CA HIS A 85 -12.46 11.33 -2.40
C HIS A 85 -12.41 10.94 -3.88
N THR A 86 -13.44 11.30 -4.62
CA THR A 86 -13.47 11.04 -6.06
C THR A 86 -12.77 12.16 -6.82
N PHE A 87 -11.71 11.81 -7.53
CA PHE A 87 -11.01 12.70 -8.45
C PHE A 87 -11.47 12.46 -9.89
N ILE A 88 -11.52 13.51 -10.68
CA ILE A 88 -11.86 13.44 -12.10
C ILE A 88 -10.58 13.59 -12.92
N LEU A 89 -10.30 12.60 -13.78
CA LEU A 89 -9.22 12.70 -14.75
C LEU A 89 -9.55 13.80 -15.77
N LYS A 90 -8.77 14.88 -15.81
CA LYS A 90 -8.95 16.01 -16.72
C LYS A 90 -8.08 15.89 -17.95
N ASN A 91 -6.86 15.39 -17.78
CA ASN A 91 -5.91 15.30 -18.88
C ASN A 91 -4.93 14.14 -18.65
N ARG A 92 -4.47 13.55 -19.76
CA ARG A 92 -3.44 12.53 -19.78
C ARG A 92 -2.55 12.77 -21.01
N VAL A 93 -1.29 13.10 -20.78
CA VAL A 93 -0.32 13.39 -21.84
C VAL A 93 0.87 12.44 -21.72
N CYS A 94 1.23 11.79 -22.82
CA CYS A 94 2.46 10.99 -22.88
C CYS A 94 3.66 11.93 -23.00
N LEU A 95 4.58 11.86 -22.02
CA LEU A 95 5.75 12.76 -21.95
C LEU A 95 6.94 12.27 -22.76
N ASN A 96 7.02 10.98 -23.08
CA ASN A 96 8.20 10.37 -23.72
C ASN A 96 7.85 9.67 -25.05
N THR A 97 6.96 10.26 -25.85
CA THR A 97 6.60 9.75 -27.18
C THR A 97 7.85 9.54 -28.02
N GLY A 98 7.98 8.37 -28.66
CA GLY A 98 9.16 8.00 -29.46
C GLY A 98 10.35 7.46 -28.66
N SER A 99 10.28 7.40 -27.34
CA SER A 99 11.29 6.76 -26.51
C SER A 99 11.17 5.22 -26.58
N GLN A 100 12.31 4.52 -26.45
CA GLN A 100 12.32 3.04 -26.35
C GLN A 100 11.88 2.53 -24.97
N GLY A 101 11.72 3.41 -23.97
CA GLY A 101 11.29 3.07 -22.62
C GLY A 101 9.77 2.89 -22.52
N LYS A 102 9.31 2.40 -21.37
CA LYS A 102 7.87 2.34 -21.07
C LYS A 102 7.26 3.75 -21.11
N PRO A 103 6.00 3.91 -21.58
CA PRO A 103 5.35 5.20 -21.61
C PRO A 103 5.28 5.85 -20.22
N ILE A 104 5.54 7.15 -20.19
CA ILE A 104 5.41 7.99 -19.01
C ILE A 104 4.34 9.02 -19.29
N TYR A 105 3.36 9.10 -18.40
CA TYR A 105 2.23 10.01 -18.56
C TYR A 105 2.24 11.07 -17.45
N GLN A 106 1.96 12.31 -17.86
CA GLN A 106 1.45 13.33 -16.96
C GLN A 106 -0.06 13.13 -16.86
N ILE A 107 -0.56 13.00 -15.65
CA ILE A 107 -1.97 12.83 -15.33
C ILE A 107 -2.41 14.03 -14.52
N GLN A 108 -3.47 14.71 -14.97
CA GLN A 108 -4.07 15.83 -14.29
C GLN A 108 -5.41 15.41 -13.70
N LEU A 109 -5.53 15.53 -12.39
CA LEU A 109 -6.73 15.23 -11.63
C LEU A 109 -7.33 16.51 -11.08
N SER A 110 -8.66 16.61 -11.05
CA SER A 110 -9.38 17.68 -10.37
C SER A 110 -10.27 17.09 -9.28
N TYR A 111 -10.42 17.88 -8.23
CA TYR A 111 -11.27 17.59 -7.09
C TYR A 111 -12.25 18.76 -6.88
N ALA A 112 -13.47 18.45 -6.44
CA ALA A 112 -14.55 19.46 -6.35
C ALA A 112 -14.39 20.40 -5.14
N GLU A 113 -13.68 19.98 -4.10
CA GLU A 113 -13.46 20.75 -2.88
C GLU A 113 -12.05 21.35 -2.88
N SER A 114 -11.81 22.40 -2.10
CA SER A 114 -10.49 23.00 -1.95
C SER A 114 -9.60 22.09 -1.09
N THR A 115 -8.85 21.23 -1.73
CA THR A 115 -7.84 20.39 -1.07
C THR A 115 -6.48 21.07 -1.18
N THR A 116 -5.76 21.15 -0.09
CA THR A 116 -4.39 21.68 -0.07
C THR A 116 -3.40 20.52 0.12
N TRP A 117 -2.25 20.63 -0.49
CA TRP A 117 -1.14 19.70 -0.33
C TRP A 117 0.18 20.45 -0.33
N SER A 118 1.20 19.81 0.23
CA SER A 118 2.56 20.31 0.27
C SER A 118 3.45 19.58 -0.73
N SER A 119 4.55 20.19 -1.11
CA SER A 119 5.54 19.54 -1.96
C SER A 119 6.08 18.28 -1.26
N GLY A 120 6.02 17.14 -1.93
CA GLY A 120 6.44 15.84 -1.40
C GLY A 120 5.32 15.01 -0.78
N ASP A 121 4.11 15.54 -0.70
CA ASP A 121 2.95 14.75 -0.27
C ASP A 121 2.68 13.58 -1.23
N ILE A 122 2.14 12.52 -0.68
CA ILE A 122 1.78 11.29 -1.40
C ILE A 122 0.26 11.25 -1.59
N LEU A 123 -0.15 11.05 -2.84
CA LEU A 123 -1.54 10.72 -3.16
C LEU A 123 -1.71 9.20 -3.17
N GLU A 124 -2.55 8.70 -2.28
CA GLU A 124 -3.04 7.32 -2.34
C GLU A 124 -4.19 7.22 -3.35
N VAL A 125 -4.07 6.30 -4.28
CA VAL A 125 -5.08 6.07 -5.32
C VAL A 125 -5.62 4.64 -5.20
N GLN A 126 -6.91 4.52 -4.94
CA GLN A 126 -7.61 3.26 -5.02
C GLN A 126 -8.02 3.01 -6.47
N CYS A 127 -7.36 2.03 -7.09
CA CYS A 127 -7.68 1.63 -8.46
C CYS A 127 -8.91 0.74 -8.49
N GLY A 128 -9.70 0.86 -9.54
CA GLY A 128 -10.87 0.02 -9.77
C GLY A 128 -10.83 -0.71 -11.11
N ASN A 129 -11.49 -1.85 -11.20
CA ASN A 129 -11.73 -2.54 -12.46
C ASN A 129 -12.67 -1.73 -13.35
N ARG A 130 -12.46 -1.79 -14.64
CA ARG A 130 -13.40 -1.19 -15.61
C ARG A 130 -14.70 -1.98 -15.64
N LEU A 131 -15.78 -1.30 -15.98
CA LEU A 131 -17.09 -1.93 -16.10
C LEU A 131 -17.07 -3.11 -17.11
N GLU A 132 -16.35 -2.95 -18.22
CA GLU A 132 -16.20 -3.98 -19.24
C GLU A 132 -15.50 -5.23 -18.69
N ASP A 133 -14.47 -5.05 -17.85
CA ASP A 133 -13.73 -6.17 -17.25
C ASP A 133 -14.61 -6.92 -16.22
N ILE A 134 -15.41 -6.20 -15.45
CA ILE A 134 -16.38 -6.79 -14.51
C ILE A 134 -17.46 -7.57 -15.28
N GLN A 135 -17.99 -6.99 -16.36
CA GLN A 135 -19.00 -7.64 -17.19
C GLN A 135 -18.45 -8.92 -17.85
N ALA A 136 -17.23 -8.85 -18.40
CA ALA A 136 -16.57 -10.02 -19.00
C ALA A 136 -16.34 -11.13 -17.97
N PHE A 137 -15.89 -10.77 -16.77
CA PHE A 137 -15.74 -11.71 -15.65
C PHE A 137 -17.07 -12.36 -15.28
N SER A 138 -18.12 -11.55 -15.11
CA SER A 138 -19.45 -12.03 -14.70
C SER A 138 -20.09 -12.96 -15.75
N GLN A 139 -19.93 -12.64 -17.04
CA GLN A 139 -20.39 -13.48 -18.14
C GLN A 139 -19.65 -14.83 -18.15
N ALA A 140 -18.32 -14.81 -17.92
CA ALA A 140 -17.54 -16.05 -17.84
C ALA A 140 -17.98 -16.94 -16.68
N GLN A 141 -18.49 -16.35 -15.60
CA GLN A 141 -19.02 -17.05 -14.43
C GLN A 141 -20.54 -17.35 -14.55
N GLN A 142 -21.19 -16.97 -15.65
CA GLN A 142 -22.65 -17.10 -15.87
C GLN A 142 -23.49 -16.47 -14.75
N GLN A 143 -23.02 -15.31 -14.23
CA GLN A 143 -23.67 -14.58 -13.14
C GLN A 143 -24.20 -13.24 -13.63
N ILE A 144 -25.34 -12.84 -13.07
CA ILE A 144 -25.88 -11.49 -13.22
C ILE A 144 -25.34 -10.65 -12.07
N VAL A 145 -24.70 -9.53 -12.38
CA VAL A 145 -24.15 -8.62 -11.38
C VAL A 145 -25.15 -7.51 -11.15
N ASP A 146 -25.65 -7.42 -9.93
CA ASP A 146 -26.45 -6.29 -9.44
C ASP A 146 -25.55 -5.13 -8.94
N GLY A 147 -26.18 -4.06 -8.43
CA GLY A 147 -25.47 -2.86 -8.01
C GLY A 147 -24.45 -3.11 -6.89
N ASP A 148 -24.78 -3.90 -5.87
CA ASP A 148 -23.91 -4.13 -4.72
C ASP A 148 -22.73 -5.03 -5.10
N LEU A 149 -23.00 -6.03 -5.92
CA LEU A 149 -21.98 -6.92 -6.42
C LEU A 149 -21.01 -6.21 -7.38
N LEU A 150 -21.52 -5.28 -8.17
CA LEU A 150 -20.70 -4.43 -9.05
C LEU A 150 -19.72 -3.57 -8.24
N VAL A 151 -20.21 -2.95 -7.16
CA VAL A 151 -19.36 -2.15 -6.25
C VAL A 151 -18.29 -3.03 -5.60
N THR A 152 -18.64 -4.23 -5.19
CA THR A 152 -17.67 -5.18 -4.62
C THR A 152 -16.61 -5.58 -5.64
N LEU A 153 -17.01 -6.00 -6.85
CA LEU A 153 -16.09 -6.43 -7.90
C LEU A 153 -15.21 -5.29 -8.42
N GLN A 154 -15.65 -4.05 -8.27
CA GLN A 154 -14.86 -2.89 -8.69
C GLN A 154 -13.47 -2.88 -8.06
N PHE A 155 -13.35 -3.33 -6.81
CA PHE A 155 -12.09 -3.26 -6.08
C PHE A 155 -11.41 -4.61 -5.85
N LYS A 156 -11.96 -5.70 -6.40
CA LYS A 156 -11.38 -7.05 -6.28
C LYS A 156 -10.41 -7.36 -7.42
N ASN A 157 -9.37 -8.14 -7.12
CA ASN A 157 -8.39 -8.57 -8.12
C ASN A 157 -8.95 -9.70 -8.99
N LEU A 158 -9.57 -9.35 -10.10
CA LEU A 158 -10.17 -10.30 -11.05
C LEU A 158 -9.15 -11.13 -11.84
N ARG A 159 -7.83 -10.87 -11.69
CA ARG A 159 -6.76 -11.63 -12.35
C ARG A 159 -6.19 -12.75 -11.50
N ARG A 160 -6.51 -12.76 -10.21
CA ARG A 160 -6.10 -13.80 -9.25
C ARG A 160 -7.34 -14.34 -8.57
N VAL A 161 -8.02 -15.21 -9.28
CA VAL A 161 -9.29 -15.77 -8.83
C VAL A 161 -9.00 -17.05 -8.04
N PRO A 162 -9.41 -17.15 -6.76
CA PRO A 162 -9.28 -18.37 -5.99
C PRO A 162 -10.23 -19.46 -6.51
N ASP A 163 -9.89 -20.73 -6.32
CA ASP A 163 -10.78 -21.81 -6.67
C ASP A 163 -12.09 -21.72 -5.89
N ARG A 164 -13.21 -21.89 -6.58
CA ARG A 164 -14.52 -21.86 -5.96
C ARG A 164 -14.85 -23.21 -5.34
N GLY A 165 -15.30 -23.21 -4.08
CA GLY A 165 -15.75 -24.41 -3.38
C GLY A 165 -17.03 -24.98 -3.97
N LEU A 166 -17.24 -26.32 -3.84
CA LEU A 166 -18.39 -27.02 -4.43
C LEU A 166 -19.77 -26.53 -3.96
N ASN A 167 -19.84 -26.01 -2.73
CA ASN A 167 -21.07 -25.51 -2.11
C ASN A 167 -21.01 -24.03 -1.74
N GLU A 168 -20.04 -23.30 -2.30
CA GLU A 168 -19.83 -21.90 -2.00
C GLU A 168 -20.71 -21.03 -2.91
N SER A 169 -21.44 -20.09 -2.32
CA SER A 169 -22.20 -19.11 -3.12
C SER A 169 -21.25 -18.21 -3.91
N PHE A 170 -21.79 -17.50 -4.89
CA PHE A 170 -20.96 -16.57 -5.70
C PHE A 170 -20.47 -15.40 -4.86
N GLU A 171 -21.30 -14.89 -3.98
CA GLU A 171 -21.01 -13.79 -3.07
C GLU A 171 -19.93 -14.18 -2.06
N GLU A 172 -20.03 -15.34 -1.42
CA GLU A 172 -19.01 -15.85 -0.51
C GLU A 172 -17.66 -16.01 -1.20
N TRP A 173 -17.69 -16.56 -2.41
CA TRP A 173 -16.48 -16.74 -3.21
C TRP A 173 -15.78 -15.42 -3.54
N ILE A 174 -16.52 -14.37 -3.95
CA ILE A 174 -15.98 -13.04 -4.26
C ILE A 174 -15.35 -12.39 -3.03
N GLN A 175 -15.88 -12.60 -1.84
CA GLN A 175 -15.30 -12.06 -0.61
C GLN A 175 -13.87 -12.57 -0.34
N ARG A 176 -13.53 -13.73 -0.87
CA ARG A 176 -12.17 -14.31 -0.75
C ARG A 176 -11.17 -13.77 -1.76
N PHE A 177 -11.60 -12.98 -2.73
CA PHE A 177 -10.67 -12.35 -3.67
C PHE A 177 -9.81 -11.32 -2.95
N ASP A 178 -8.54 -11.27 -3.31
CA ASP A 178 -7.68 -10.17 -2.89
C ASP A 178 -8.26 -8.84 -3.37
N ASP A 179 -8.10 -7.80 -2.58
CA ASP A 179 -8.41 -6.45 -3.02
C ASP A 179 -7.34 -5.93 -3.98
N LEU A 180 -7.73 -5.01 -4.86
CA LEU A 180 -6.77 -4.27 -5.67
C LEU A 180 -5.89 -3.41 -4.76
N ALA A 181 -4.59 -3.46 -4.98
CA ALA A 181 -3.65 -2.70 -4.17
C ALA A 181 -3.84 -1.19 -4.38
N ILE A 182 -3.90 -0.46 -3.28
CA ILE A 182 -3.78 0.99 -3.27
C ILE A 182 -2.41 1.35 -3.86
N ARG A 183 -2.36 2.42 -4.65
CA ARG A 183 -1.15 2.94 -5.27
C ARG A 183 -0.80 4.29 -4.71
N GLU A 184 0.46 4.48 -4.40
CA GLU A 184 1.01 5.71 -3.87
C GLU A 184 1.80 6.43 -4.96
N TYR A 185 1.49 7.71 -5.15
CA TYR A 185 2.17 8.55 -6.11
C TYR A 185 2.59 9.86 -5.45
N SER A 186 3.85 10.25 -5.66
CA SER A 186 4.29 11.61 -5.29
C SER A 186 3.58 12.64 -6.15
N ILE A 187 3.01 13.65 -5.50
CA ILE A 187 2.34 14.75 -6.19
C ILE A 187 3.40 15.61 -6.88
N ALA A 188 3.21 15.85 -8.18
CA ALA A 188 4.14 16.61 -9.03
C ALA A 188 3.73 18.09 -9.23
N SER A 189 2.65 18.53 -8.60
CA SER A 189 2.17 19.92 -8.63
C SER A 189 2.21 20.55 -7.25
N ILE A 190 2.10 21.88 -7.19
CA ILE A 190 1.91 22.65 -5.95
C ILE A 190 0.46 23.12 -5.85
N SER A 191 -0.07 23.22 -4.63
CA SER A 191 -1.49 23.55 -4.39
C SER A 191 -1.89 24.94 -4.90
N GLU A 192 -0.94 25.88 -4.99
CA GLU A 192 -1.16 27.24 -5.49
C GLU A 192 -1.54 27.32 -6.98
N GLN A 193 -1.35 26.23 -7.72
CA GLN A 193 -1.64 26.15 -9.17
C GLN A 193 -3.11 25.81 -9.49
N GLY A 194 -4.06 26.23 -8.67
CA GLY A 194 -5.48 26.18 -9.01
C GLY A 194 -6.19 24.85 -8.76
N GLY A 195 -5.84 24.12 -7.70
CA GLY A 195 -6.60 22.96 -7.22
C GLY A 195 -6.51 21.73 -8.13
N ARG A 196 -5.48 21.61 -8.96
CA ARG A 196 -5.23 20.43 -9.80
C ARG A 196 -4.05 19.66 -9.27
N ILE A 197 -4.27 18.37 -9.02
CA ILE A 197 -3.19 17.45 -8.72
C ILE A 197 -2.60 16.92 -10.02
N GLU A 198 -1.29 17.02 -10.17
CA GLU A 198 -0.56 16.41 -11.26
C GLU A 198 0.30 15.27 -10.76
N LEU A 199 0.28 14.15 -11.49
CA LEU A 199 1.10 12.98 -11.25
C LEU A 199 1.95 12.69 -12.48
N VAL A 200 3.14 12.16 -12.28
CA VAL A 200 3.97 11.59 -13.35
C VAL A 200 4.05 10.09 -13.14
N VAL A 201 3.37 9.34 -14.01
CA VAL A 201 3.16 7.90 -13.85
C VAL A 201 3.78 7.15 -15.02
N ARG A 202 4.66 6.18 -14.70
CA ARG A 202 5.16 5.22 -15.70
C ARG A 202 4.14 4.11 -15.86
N GLN A 203 3.70 3.86 -17.08
CA GLN A 203 2.80 2.76 -17.38
C GLN A 203 3.51 1.42 -17.21
N GLU A 204 2.95 0.54 -16.40
CA GLU A 204 3.42 -0.82 -16.27
C GLU A 204 2.64 -1.74 -17.22
N ILE A 205 3.38 -2.52 -18.01
CA ILE A 205 2.85 -3.54 -18.92
C ILE A 205 3.41 -4.88 -18.46
N THR A 206 2.54 -5.80 -18.12
CA THR A 206 2.89 -7.16 -17.68
C THR A 206 2.60 -8.16 -18.79
N ALA A 207 3.06 -9.40 -18.66
CA ALA A 207 2.75 -10.48 -19.59
C ALA A 207 1.23 -10.76 -19.73
N THR A 208 0.45 -10.38 -18.72
CA THR A 208 -1.03 -10.53 -18.70
C THR A 208 -1.79 -9.27 -19.13
N GLY A 209 -1.09 -8.27 -19.68
CA GLY A 209 -1.66 -7.00 -20.15
C GLY A 209 -1.23 -5.79 -19.32
N LEU A 210 -2.03 -4.73 -19.34
CA LEU A 210 -1.76 -3.49 -18.60
C LEU A 210 -1.69 -3.76 -17.10
N GLY A 211 -0.77 -3.07 -16.42
CA GLY A 211 -0.64 -3.15 -14.97
C GLY A 211 -1.89 -2.64 -14.24
N LEU A 212 -2.27 -3.29 -13.16
CA LEU A 212 -3.37 -2.82 -12.31
C LEU A 212 -2.97 -1.49 -11.67
N GLY A 213 -3.66 -0.43 -12.01
CA GLY A 213 -3.50 0.93 -11.47
C GLY A 213 -2.63 1.87 -12.29
N SER A 214 -1.75 1.39 -13.16
CA SER A 214 -0.93 2.24 -14.05
C SER A 214 -1.12 1.92 -15.54
N GLY A 215 -2.01 1.00 -15.84
CA GLY A 215 -2.35 0.56 -17.18
C GLY A 215 -3.51 1.28 -17.84
#